data_284eeaa5dbbd648e2bed3402dd41672b
#
_entry.id   284eeaa5dbbd648e2bed3402dd41672b
#
_cell.length_a   1.000
_cell.length_b   1.000
_cell.length_c   1.000
_cell.angle_alpha   90.00
_cell.angle_beta   90.00
_cell.angle_gamma   90.00
#
_symmetry.space_group_name_H-M   'P 1'
#
loop_
_entity.id
_entity.type
_entity.pdbx_description
1 polymer ?
#
loop_
_entity_poly.entity_id
_entity_poly.type
_entity_poly.pdbx_seq_one_letter_code
_entity_poly.pdbx_strand_id
1 'polypeptide(L)'
;TALGMVETMRMEGHKALVHTAAASSLGIMLNKICLKEGVQLVNIVRKQEQVDLLTKLGAKYVVNSTSETFKKDLYKAIDATGATLAFDAIGGGELASDILSAMEAVGSKDATGFNTYGSLDNKQVYIYGGLDFSPTTLNRAFGMTWSVGGWLLMRFLGKLDASKVAELHQRVADEINTTFAIESSVELTFEEALTPQTVVKYFAKSTGGKYILNPNMG
;
A
#
# COMPACT_ATOMS: atom_id res chain seq x y z
N THR A 1 6.41 8.24 5.07
CA THR A 1 5.65 7.75 3.89
C THR A 1 4.25 7.31 4.30
N ALA A 2 4.07 6.37 5.24
CA ALA A 2 2.74 5.86 5.62
C ALA A 2 1.77 6.98 6.10
N LEU A 3 2.23 7.89 6.95
CA LEU A 3 1.44 9.08 7.33
C LEU A 3 1.07 9.94 6.11
N GLY A 4 2.02 10.16 5.20
CA GLY A 4 1.77 10.93 3.98
C GLY A 4 0.69 10.31 3.09
N MET A 5 0.57 8.98 3.06
CA MET A 5 -0.50 8.28 2.34
C MET A 5 -1.87 8.56 2.95
N VAL A 6 -1.99 8.51 4.28
CA VAL A 6 -3.23 8.81 4.99
C VAL A 6 -3.60 10.29 4.84
N GLU A 7 -2.63 11.20 4.95
CA GLU A 7 -2.88 12.63 4.75
C GLU A 7 -3.26 12.94 3.29
N THR A 8 -2.64 12.27 2.29
CA THR A 8 -3.05 12.39 0.88
C THR A 8 -4.53 11.99 0.71
N MET A 9 -4.92 10.85 1.30
CA MET A 9 -6.30 10.39 1.29
C MET A 9 -7.27 11.49 1.79
N ARG A 10 -6.94 12.11 2.92
CA ARG A 10 -7.77 13.17 3.52
C ARG A 10 -7.82 14.42 2.66
N MET A 11 -6.68 14.86 2.18
CA MET A 11 -6.56 16.08 1.36
C MET A 11 -7.30 15.95 0.04
N GLU A 12 -7.37 14.75 -0.53
CA GLU A 12 -8.01 14.48 -1.81
C GLU A 12 -9.47 14.00 -1.65
N GLY A 13 -9.98 13.95 -0.42
CA GLY A 13 -11.39 13.65 -0.11
C GLY A 13 -11.77 12.17 -0.21
N HIS A 14 -10.79 11.27 -0.26
CA HIS A 14 -11.04 9.84 -0.20
C HIS A 14 -11.28 9.37 1.25
N LYS A 15 -12.01 8.26 1.42
CA LYS A 15 -12.44 7.78 2.75
C LYS A 15 -11.73 6.51 3.20
N ALA A 16 -11.16 5.77 2.26
CA ALA A 16 -10.50 4.50 2.49
C ALA A 16 -9.35 4.29 1.50
N LEU A 17 -8.47 3.37 1.81
CA LEU A 17 -7.26 3.10 1.05
C LEU A 17 -7.19 1.66 0.56
N VAL A 18 -6.52 1.46 -0.58
CA VAL A 18 -5.95 0.19 -1.01
C VAL A 18 -4.44 0.32 -0.99
N HIS A 19 -3.73 -0.68 -0.49
CA HIS A 19 -2.27 -0.70 -0.46
C HIS A 19 -1.72 -2.04 -0.93
N THR A 20 -0.80 -2.03 -1.89
CA THR A 20 -0.10 -3.22 -2.39
C THR A 20 1.19 -3.49 -1.62
N ALA A 21 1.75 -4.68 -1.73
CA ALA A 21 2.89 -5.12 -0.92
C ALA A 21 2.67 -4.87 0.59
N ALA A 22 1.45 -5.09 1.05
CA ALA A 22 0.96 -4.64 2.35
C ALA A 22 1.65 -5.30 3.55
N ALA A 23 2.31 -6.45 3.37
CA ALA A 23 3.10 -7.09 4.43
C ALA A 23 4.55 -6.57 4.51
N SER A 24 4.92 -5.54 3.72
CA SER A 24 6.19 -4.83 3.89
C SER A 24 6.22 -4.03 5.19
N SER A 25 7.41 -3.63 5.65
CA SER A 25 7.52 -2.76 6.84
C SER A 25 6.65 -1.50 6.71
N LEU A 26 6.63 -0.87 5.53
CA LEU A 26 5.78 0.29 5.27
C LEU A 26 4.29 -0.06 5.35
N GLY A 27 3.88 -1.20 4.75
CA GLY A 27 2.50 -1.66 4.80
C GLY A 27 2.03 -1.98 6.21
N ILE A 28 2.87 -2.61 7.03
CA ILE A 28 2.58 -2.87 8.44
C ILE A 28 2.40 -1.56 9.22
N MET A 29 3.27 -0.57 9.01
CA MET A 29 3.13 0.77 9.60
C MET A 29 1.84 1.45 9.16
N LEU A 30 1.50 1.39 7.87
CA LEU A 30 0.25 1.93 7.35
C LEU A 30 -0.97 1.24 7.97
N ASN A 31 -0.95 -0.08 8.09
CA ASN A 31 -2.02 -0.83 8.75
C ASN A 31 -2.19 -0.42 10.21
N LYS A 32 -1.09 -0.28 10.97
CA LYS A 32 -1.14 0.21 12.37
C LYS A 32 -1.75 1.61 12.47
N ILE A 33 -1.38 2.53 11.57
CA ILE A 33 -1.94 3.89 11.51
C ILE A 33 -3.43 3.84 11.22
N CYS A 34 -3.83 3.10 10.17
CA CYS A 34 -5.22 2.99 9.76
C CYS A 34 -6.10 2.38 10.86
N LEU A 35 -5.63 1.36 11.56
CA LEU A 35 -6.33 0.77 12.72
C LEU A 35 -6.52 1.78 13.85
N LYS A 36 -5.45 2.54 14.19
CA LYS A 36 -5.48 3.55 15.25
C LYS A 36 -6.44 4.69 14.94
N GLU A 37 -6.56 5.07 13.67
CA GLU A 37 -7.33 6.22 13.21
C GLU A 37 -8.71 5.86 12.64
N GLY A 38 -9.08 4.58 12.65
CA GLY A 38 -10.37 4.11 12.13
C GLY A 38 -10.49 4.23 10.60
N VAL A 39 -9.37 4.34 9.88
CA VAL A 39 -9.34 4.38 8.41
C VAL A 39 -9.47 2.96 7.86
N GLN A 40 -10.41 2.75 6.94
CA GLN A 40 -10.55 1.45 6.29
C GLN A 40 -9.42 1.25 5.28
N LEU A 41 -8.76 0.08 5.34
CA LEU A 41 -7.62 -0.25 4.48
C LEU A 41 -7.80 -1.65 3.88
N VAL A 42 -7.74 -1.73 2.55
CA VAL A 42 -7.63 -2.99 1.81
C VAL A 42 -6.15 -3.28 1.59
N ASN A 43 -5.68 -4.37 2.17
CA ASN A 43 -4.30 -4.83 2.08
C ASN A 43 -4.15 -5.88 0.98
N ILE A 44 -3.33 -5.64 -0.04
CA ILE A 44 -3.05 -6.61 -1.10
C ILE A 44 -1.67 -7.23 -0.88
N VAL A 45 -1.64 -8.55 -0.82
CA VAL A 45 -0.44 -9.37 -0.64
C VAL A 45 -0.41 -10.51 -1.66
N ARG A 46 0.70 -11.25 -1.76
CA ARG A 46 0.87 -12.32 -2.76
C ARG A 46 1.08 -13.73 -2.18
N LYS A 47 1.01 -13.88 -0.86
CA LYS A 47 1.23 -15.17 -0.18
C LYS A 47 0.26 -15.34 0.98
N GLN A 48 -0.12 -16.59 1.27
CA GLN A 48 -1.03 -16.89 2.39
C GLN A 48 -0.42 -16.49 3.74
N GLU A 49 0.88 -16.73 3.96
CA GLU A 49 1.56 -16.36 5.20
C GLU A 49 1.48 -14.85 5.48
N GLN A 50 1.41 -14.03 4.43
CA GLN A 50 1.25 -12.58 4.55
C GLN A 50 -0.19 -12.20 4.89
N VAL A 51 -1.17 -12.96 4.40
CA VAL A 51 -2.57 -12.81 4.82
C VAL A 51 -2.70 -13.08 6.30
N ASP A 52 -2.14 -14.21 6.76
CA ASP A 52 -2.20 -14.65 8.16
C ASP A 52 -1.51 -13.63 9.07
N LEU A 53 -0.34 -13.12 8.66
CA LEU A 53 0.40 -12.08 9.38
C LEU A 53 -0.46 -10.81 9.56
N LEU A 54 -1.00 -10.26 8.49
CA LEU A 54 -1.76 -9.01 8.55
C LEU A 54 -3.09 -9.19 9.31
N THR A 55 -3.74 -10.34 9.16
CA THR A 55 -4.94 -10.69 9.93
C THR A 55 -4.63 -10.75 11.42
N LYS A 56 -3.51 -11.37 11.81
CA LYS A 56 -3.04 -11.38 13.20
C LYS A 56 -2.75 -9.98 13.74
N LEU A 57 -2.30 -9.06 12.87
CA LEU A 57 -2.08 -7.64 13.19
C LEU A 57 -3.37 -6.80 13.16
N GLY A 58 -4.54 -7.43 13.05
CA GLY A 58 -5.84 -6.78 13.10
C GLY A 58 -6.37 -6.23 11.77
N ALA A 59 -5.70 -6.50 10.64
CA ALA A 59 -6.19 -6.09 9.34
C ALA A 59 -7.51 -6.83 9.01
N LYS A 60 -8.53 -6.07 8.65
CA LYS A 60 -9.87 -6.59 8.32
C LYS A 60 -9.97 -7.11 6.89
N TYR A 61 -9.35 -6.40 5.97
CA TYR A 61 -9.47 -6.67 4.52
C TYR A 61 -8.09 -6.98 3.97
N VAL A 62 -7.81 -8.27 3.78
CA VAL A 62 -6.55 -8.75 3.23
C VAL A 62 -6.86 -9.63 2.04
N VAL A 63 -6.31 -9.30 0.88
CA VAL A 63 -6.57 -9.96 -0.40
C VAL A 63 -5.28 -10.52 -0.96
N ASN A 64 -5.30 -11.81 -1.34
CA ASN A 64 -4.15 -12.46 -1.95
C ASN A 64 -4.21 -12.34 -3.48
N SER A 65 -3.27 -11.60 -4.09
CA SER A 65 -3.23 -11.36 -5.54
C SER A 65 -2.89 -12.59 -6.38
N THR A 66 -2.43 -13.68 -5.78
CA THR A 66 -2.15 -14.95 -6.47
C THR A 66 -3.28 -15.96 -6.34
N SER A 67 -4.35 -15.63 -5.60
CA SER A 67 -5.53 -16.49 -5.47
C SER A 67 -6.35 -16.50 -6.76
N GLU A 68 -6.92 -17.63 -7.12
CA GLU A 68 -7.90 -17.76 -8.22
C GLU A 68 -9.13 -16.87 -8.00
N THR A 69 -9.46 -16.55 -6.74
CA THR A 69 -10.58 -15.68 -6.36
C THR A 69 -10.21 -14.22 -6.23
N PHE A 70 -8.97 -13.83 -6.56
CA PHE A 70 -8.42 -12.48 -6.32
C PHE A 70 -9.38 -11.36 -6.72
N LYS A 71 -9.86 -11.34 -7.98
CA LYS A 71 -10.73 -10.26 -8.47
C LYS A 71 -12.04 -10.15 -7.70
N LYS A 72 -12.62 -11.31 -7.33
CA LYS A 72 -13.83 -11.38 -6.53
C LYS A 72 -13.61 -10.87 -5.09
N ASP A 73 -12.50 -11.25 -4.49
CA ASP A 73 -12.19 -10.86 -3.11
C ASP A 73 -11.77 -9.38 -3.03
N LEU A 74 -11.07 -8.87 -4.06
CA LEU A 74 -10.77 -7.44 -4.20
C LEU A 74 -12.05 -6.61 -4.34
N TYR A 75 -12.99 -7.03 -5.20
CA TYR A 75 -14.28 -6.39 -5.33
C TYR A 75 -15.01 -6.30 -3.98
N LYS A 76 -15.13 -7.42 -3.25
CA LYS A 76 -15.80 -7.46 -1.94
C LYS A 76 -15.13 -6.54 -0.91
N ALA A 77 -13.79 -6.51 -0.90
CA ALA A 77 -13.04 -5.68 0.03
C ALA A 77 -13.23 -4.18 -0.28
N ILE A 78 -13.23 -3.80 -1.57
CA ILE A 78 -13.50 -2.43 -2.00
C ILE A 78 -14.96 -2.06 -1.74
N ASP A 79 -15.92 -2.95 -2.01
CA ASP A 79 -17.33 -2.72 -1.71
C ASP A 79 -17.59 -2.47 -0.21
N ALA A 80 -16.94 -3.25 0.64
CA ALA A 80 -17.07 -3.11 2.09
C ALA A 80 -16.41 -1.84 2.64
N THR A 81 -15.40 -1.28 1.95
CA THR A 81 -14.62 -0.12 2.44
C THR A 81 -14.98 1.19 1.73
N GLY A 82 -15.52 1.11 0.53
CA GLY A 82 -15.71 2.27 -0.34
C GLY A 82 -14.39 2.90 -0.80
N ALA A 83 -13.31 2.12 -0.88
CA ALA A 83 -12.00 2.64 -1.25
C ALA A 83 -11.95 3.08 -2.71
N THR A 84 -11.50 4.31 -2.93
CA THR A 84 -11.31 4.93 -4.25
C THR A 84 -9.90 5.46 -4.47
N LEU A 85 -8.99 5.25 -3.51
CA LEU A 85 -7.58 5.61 -3.58
C LEU A 85 -6.70 4.38 -3.30
N ALA A 86 -5.73 4.14 -4.15
CA ALA A 86 -4.73 3.09 -3.97
C ALA A 86 -3.31 3.63 -3.99
N PHE A 87 -2.44 3.04 -3.17
CA PHE A 87 -1.00 3.21 -3.23
C PHE A 87 -0.34 1.90 -3.66
N ASP A 88 0.30 1.92 -4.81
CA ASP A 88 0.90 0.75 -5.44
C ASP A 88 2.43 0.79 -5.38
N ALA A 89 3.00 -0.20 -4.67
CA ALA A 89 4.44 -0.43 -4.59
C ALA A 89 4.98 -1.29 -5.74
N ILE A 90 4.10 -1.97 -6.46
CA ILE A 90 4.46 -2.94 -7.50
C ILE A 90 4.82 -2.21 -8.79
N GLY A 91 3.91 -1.40 -9.28
CA GLY A 91 4.06 -0.54 -10.46
C GLY A 91 3.80 -1.25 -11.77
N GLY A 92 4.43 -2.39 -12.03
CA GLY A 92 4.27 -3.15 -13.27
C GLY A 92 3.09 -4.12 -13.27
N GLY A 93 2.79 -4.67 -14.47
CA GLY A 93 1.71 -5.63 -14.69
C GLY A 93 0.31 -4.99 -14.72
N GLU A 94 -0.70 -5.76 -14.35
CA GLU A 94 -2.11 -5.39 -14.45
C GLU A 94 -2.76 -4.99 -13.11
N LEU A 95 -2.01 -5.00 -12.00
CA LEU A 95 -2.59 -4.81 -10.66
C LEU A 95 -3.30 -3.48 -10.49
N ALA A 96 -2.71 -2.38 -11.01
CA ALA A 96 -3.36 -1.06 -11.00
C ALA A 96 -4.68 -1.08 -11.79
N SER A 97 -4.73 -1.78 -12.92
CA SER A 97 -5.92 -1.97 -13.72
C SER A 97 -7.01 -2.77 -12.99
N ASP A 98 -6.62 -3.84 -12.31
CA ASP A 98 -7.55 -4.67 -11.52
C ASP A 98 -8.15 -3.88 -10.35
N ILE A 99 -7.34 -3.05 -9.67
CA ILE A 99 -7.80 -2.18 -8.59
C ILE A 99 -8.82 -1.15 -9.12
N LEU A 100 -8.50 -0.45 -10.21
CA LEU A 100 -9.41 0.53 -10.81
C LEU A 100 -10.69 -0.12 -11.33
N SER A 101 -10.60 -1.31 -11.92
CA SER A 101 -11.77 -2.07 -12.38
C SER A 101 -12.70 -2.48 -11.23
N ALA A 102 -12.12 -2.90 -10.10
CA ALA A 102 -12.90 -3.23 -8.91
C ALA A 102 -13.56 -1.98 -8.28
N MET A 103 -12.86 -0.84 -8.24
CA MET A 103 -13.42 0.45 -7.80
C MET A 103 -14.58 0.89 -8.69
N GLU A 104 -14.44 0.76 -10.02
CA GLU A 104 -15.52 1.10 -10.95
C GLU A 104 -16.72 0.16 -10.82
N ALA A 105 -16.47 -1.14 -10.70
CA ALA A 105 -17.56 -2.12 -10.52
C ALA A 105 -18.37 -1.86 -9.25
N VAL A 106 -17.72 -1.40 -8.17
CA VAL A 106 -18.39 -0.99 -6.94
C VAL A 106 -19.14 0.33 -7.13
N GLY A 107 -18.50 1.34 -7.73
CA GLY A 107 -19.12 2.65 -7.96
C GLY A 107 -20.33 2.60 -8.90
N SER A 108 -20.40 1.59 -9.77
CA SER A 108 -21.47 1.42 -10.75
C SER A 108 -22.52 0.36 -10.36
N LYS A 109 -22.37 -0.32 -9.19
CA LYS A 109 -23.22 -1.47 -8.82
C LYS A 109 -24.71 -1.17 -8.74
N ASP A 110 -25.06 0.04 -8.33
CA ASP A 110 -26.45 0.49 -8.14
C ASP A 110 -26.95 1.36 -9.31
N ALA A 111 -26.17 1.47 -10.39
CA ALA A 111 -26.53 2.28 -11.55
C ALA A 111 -27.73 1.66 -12.28
N THR A 112 -28.78 2.46 -12.46
CA THR A 112 -29.97 2.08 -13.23
C THR A 112 -29.84 2.63 -14.66
N GLY A 113 -29.78 1.72 -15.65
CA GLY A 113 -29.65 2.07 -17.06
C GLY A 113 -28.23 2.07 -17.58
N PHE A 114 -28.11 2.30 -18.91
CA PHE A 114 -26.83 2.31 -19.59
C PHE A 114 -26.09 3.64 -19.36
N ASN A 115 -24.90 3.57 -18.79
CA ASN A 115 -24.04 4.72 -18.61
C ASN A 115 -22.70 4.51 -19.35
N THR A 116 -22.51 5.26 -20.42
CA THR A 116 -21.30 5.17 -21.26
C THR A 116 -20.03 5.64 -20.54
N TYR A 117 -20.17 6.51 -19.53
CA TYR A 117 -19.05 7.16 -18.87
C TYR A 117 -18.63 6.49 -17.55
N GLY A 118 -19.42 5.54 -17.06
CA GLY A 118 -19.19 4.86 -15.80
C GLY A 118 -19.56 5.69 -14.57
N SER A 119 -19.05 5.31 -13.39
CA SER A 119 -19.30 6.01 -12.14
C SER A 119 -18.64 7.39 -12.11
N LEU A 120 -19.21 8.30 -11.33
CA LEU A 120 -18.66 9.65 -11.10
C LEU A 120 -17.60 9.69 -10.00
N ASP A 121 -17.37 8.59 -9.32
CA ASP A 121 -16.37 8.51 -8.28
C ASP A 121 -14.96 8.68 -8.86
N ASN A 122 -14.18 9.57 -8.26
CA ASN A 122 -12.79 9.77 -8.63
C ASN A 122 -11.95 8.58 -8.13
N LYS A 123 -11.48 7.75 -9.06
CA LYS A 123 -10.66 6.56 -8.78
C LYS A 123 -9.19 6.89 -9.04
N GLN A 124 -8.35 6.72 -8.04
CA GLN A 124 -6.93 7.07 -8.11
C GLN A 124 -6.04 5.89 -7.74
N VAL A 125 -5.04 5.61 -8.56
CA VAL A 125 -3.91 4.75 -8.19
C VAL A 125 -2.62 5.58 -8.23
N TYR A 126 -1.94 5.65 -7.11
CA TYR A 126 -0.61 6.23 -7.00
C TYR A 126 0.46 5.14 -6.99
N ILE A 127 1.30 5.11 -8.01
CA ILE A 127 2.50 4.27 -8.06
C ILE A 127 3.60 5.00 -7.28
N TYR A 128 4.06 4.42 -6.18
CA TYR A 128 5.11 5.00 -5.35
C TYR A 128 6.35 4.10 -5.23
N GLY A 129 6.33 2.94 -5.86
CA GLY A 129 7.42 1.97 -5.90
C GLY A 129 7.52 1.26 -7.24
N GLY A 130 8.55 0.46 -7.42
CA GLY A 130 8.82 -0.33 -8.62
C GLY A 130 9.37 -1.70 -8.23
N LEU A 131 8.57 -2.51 -7.56
CA LEU A 131 8.95 -3.90 -7.27
C LEU A 131 8.90 -4.77 -8.52
N ASP A 132 8.04 -4.43 -9.46
CA ASP A 132 7.98 -4.96 -10.82
C ASP A 132 8.28 -3.84 -11.82
N PHE A 133 9.28 -4.04 -12.67
CA PHE A 133 9.72 -3.08 -13.70
C PHE A 133 9.09 -3.34 -15.08
N SER A 134 8.17 -4.30 -15.18
CA SER A 134 7.41 -4.48 -16.41
C SER A 134 6.47 -3.27 -16.66
N PRO A 135 6.00 -3.07 -17.88
CA PRO A 135 5.05 -2.00 -18.19
C PRO A 135 3.79 -2.09 -17.34
N THR A 136 3.26 -0.96 -16.89
CA THR A 136 1.94 -0.86 -16.28
C THR A 136 0.87 -1.00 -17.36
N THR A 137 0.06 -2.05 -17.30
CA THR A 137 -0.96 -2.33 -18.30
C THR A 137 -2.34 -1.94 -17.78
N LEU A 138 -3.10 -1.17 -18.58
CA LEU A 138 -4.44 -0.71 -18.26
C LEU A 138 -5.44 -1.19 -19.31
N ASN A 139 -6.49 -1.92 -18.89
CA ASN A 139 -7.57 -2.36 -19.78
C ASN A 139 -8.62 -1.26 -20.07
N ARG A 140 -8.59 -0.16 -19.29
CA ARG A 140 -9.50 1.00 -19.36
C ARG A 140 -10.99 0.65 -19.18
N ALA A 141 -11.31 -0.44 -18.48
CA ALA A 141 -12.68 -0.86 -18.18
C ALA A 141 -13.17 -0.28 -16.83
N PHE A 142 -12.85 0.99 -16.55
CA PHE A 142 -13.12 1.63 -15.25
C PHE A 142 -13.72 3.05 -15.41
N GLY A 143 -14.57 3.22 -16.43
CA GLY A 143 -15.25 4.50 -16.70
C GLY A 143 -14.29 5.58 -17.16
N MET A 144 -14.67 6.84 -16.93
CA MET A 144 -13.90 8.01 -17.40
C MET A 144 -13.35 8.88 -16.26
N THR A 145 -13.70 8.58 -15.00
CA THR A 145 -13.28 9.37 -13.84
C THR A 145 -12.21 8.59 -13.04
N TRP A 146 -10.99 8.59 -13.56
CA TRP A 146 -9.87 7.87 -12.97
C TRP A 146 -8.52 8.50 -13.31
N SER A 147 -7.51 8.19 -12.51
CA SER A 147 -6.12 8.51 -12.85
C SER A 147 -5.14 7.49 -12.28
N VAL A 148 -3.99 7.36 -12.95
CA VAL A 148 -2.80 6.66 -12.47
C VAL A 148 -1.65 7.66 -12.51
N GLY A 149 -0.94 7.80 -11.40
CA GLY A 149 0.14 8.77 -11.31
C GLY A 149 1.25 8.33 -10.37
N GLY A 150 2.39 8.98 -10.47
CA GLY A 150 3.47 8.79 -9.52
C GLY A 150 3.20 9.54 -8.21
N TRP A 151 3.57 8.94 -7.06
CA TRP A 151 3.53 9.59 -5.76
C TRP A 151 4.91 9.57 -5.11
N LEU A 152 5.36 10.72 -4.64
CA LEU A 152 6.64 10.88 -3.97
C LEU A 152 6.47 11.69 -2.69
N LEU A 153 6.93 11.15 -1.56
CA LEU A 153 6.83 11.79 -0.23
C LEU A 153 7.33 13.25 -0.23
N MET A 154 8.49 13.51 -0.85
CA MET A 154 9.05 14.86 -0.87
C MET A 154 8.14 15.87 -1.60
N ARG A 155 7.51 15.44 -2.70
CA ARG A 155 6.53 16.27 -3.43
C ARG A 155 5.27 16.48 -2.62
N PHE A 156 4.82 15.46 -1.88
CA PHE A 156 3.69 15.56 -0.97
C PHE A 156 4.00 16.56 0.17
N LEU A 157 5.14 16.41 0.86
CA LEU A 157 5.53 17.33 1.95
C LEU A 157 5.63 18.78 1.46
N GLY A 158 6.08 19.01 0.23
CA GLY A 158 6.14 20.35 -0.37
C GLY A 158 4.77 21.00 -0.65
N LYS A 159 3.66 20.26 -0.51
CA LYS A 159 2.29 20.82 -0.62
C LYS A 159 1.74 21.25 0.76
N LEU A 160 2.41 20.85 1.84
CA LEU A 160 2.01 21.17 3.21
C LEU A 160 2.69 22.42 3.70
N ASP A 161 2.07 23.12 4.64
CA ASP A 161 2.76 24.17 5.39
C ASP A 161 3.79 23.57 6.36
N ALA A 162 4.73 24.40 6.81
CA ALA A 162 5.84 23.97 7.67
C ALA A 162 5.34 23.43 9.03
N SER A 163 4.24 23.93 9.55
CA SER A 163 3.67 23.49 10.83
C SER A 163 3.12 22.07 10.72
N LYS A 164 2.44 21.75 9.61
CA LYS A 164 1.94 20.40 9.37
C LYS A 164 3.07 19.39 9.13
N VAL A 165 4.12 19.80 8.43
CA VAL A 165 5.32 18.96 8.27
C VAL A 165 5.97 18.67 9.62
N ALA A 166 6.12 19.69 10.49
CA ALA A 166 6.68 19.52 11.83
C ALA A 166 5.81 18.59 12.70
N GLU A 167 4.48 18.71 12.64
CA GLU A 167 3.54 17.81 13.32
C GLU A 167 3.76 16.35 12.89
N LEU A 168 3.86 16.09 11.57
CA LEU A 168 4.08 14.74 11.06
C LEU A 168 5.43 14.16 11.51
N HIS A 169 6.49 14.98 11.54
CA HIS A 169 7.80 14.56 12.06
C HIS A 169 7.75 14.27 13.55
N GLN A 170 7.10 15.14 14.34
CA GLN A 170 6.95 14.92 15.77
C GLN A 170 6.20 13.63 16.06
N ARG A 171 5.13 13.37 15.34
CA ARG A 171 4.38 12.12 15.46
C ARG A 171 5.24 10.88 15.16
N VAL A 172 6.13 10.95 14.17
CA VAL A 172 7.06 9.84 13.91
C VAL A 172 7.99 9.62 15.09
N ALA A 173 8.52 10.69 15.68
CA ALA A 173 9.39 10.61 16.84
C ALA A 173 8.68 10.03 18.07
N ASP A 174 7.47 10.47 18.34
CA ASP A 174 6.66 10.03 19.49
C ASP A 174 6.25 8.55 19.37
N GLU A 175 6.01 8.06 18.15
CA GLU A 175 5.53 6.70 17.89
C GLU A 175 6.63 5.76 17.35
N ILE A 176 7.93 6.15 17.46
CA ILE A 176 9.04 5.39 16.86
C ILE A 176 9.13 3.95 17.38
N ASN A 177 8.83 3.74 18.65
CA ASN A 177 8.90 2.43 19.31
C ASN A 177 7.57 1.66 19.28
N THR A 178 6.54 2.16 18.61
CA THR A 178 5.21 1.55 18.53
C THR A 178 4.74 1.39 17.10
N THR A 179 4.12 2.41 16.53
CA THR A 179 3.59 2.41 15.16
C THR A 179 4.69 2.19 14.12
N PHE A 180 5.86 2.80 14.33
CA PHE A 180 6.99 2.77 13.39
C PHE A 180 8.08 1.77 13.77
N ALA A 181 7.88 1.00 14.85
CA ALA A 181 8.81 -0.06 15.23
C ALA A 181 8.88 -1.17 14.17
N ILE A 182 10.10 -1.61 13.88
CA ILE A 182 10.38 -2.79 13.05
C ILE A 182 10.54 -3.97 13.98
N GLU A 183 9.60 -4.91 13.94
CA GLU A 183 9.52 -6.02 14.91
C GLU A 183 10.50 -7.16 14.63
N SER A 184 11.06 -7.24 13.42
CA SER A 184 12.05 -8.26 13.06
C SER A 184 13.23 -7.65 12.34
N SER A 185 14.38 -7.68 12.97
CA SER A 185 15.66 -7.33 12.36
C SER A 185 16.69 -8.44 12.66
N VAL A 186 17.54 -8.69 11.68
CA VAL A 186 18.71 -9.54 11.84
C VAL A 186 19.92 -8.61 11.84
N GLU A 187 20.65 -8.56 12.94
CA GLU A 187 21.91 -7.81 12.98
C GLU A 187 23.01 -8.61 12.30
N LEU A 188 23.81 -7.95 11.51
CA LEU A 188 24.92 -8.53 10.77
C LEU A 188 26.17 -7.66 10.94
N THR A 189 27.33 -8.31 10.98
CA THR A 189 28.60 -7.63 10.76
C THR A 189 28.73 -7.22 9.28
N PHE A 190 29.69 -6.34 8.96
CA PHE A 190 29.98 -6.00 7.57
C PHE A 190 30.40 -7.22 6.74
N GLU A 191 31.20 -8.14 7.33
CA GLU A 191 31.64 -9.35 6.66
C GLU A 191 30.48 -10.28 6.33
N GLU A 192 29.60 -10.55 7.29
CA GLU A 192 28.39 -11.36 7.08
C GLU A 192 27.47 -10.77 6.02
N ALA A 193 27.31 -9.45 5.99
CA ALA A 193 26.47 -8.75 5.03
C ALA A 193 26.97 -8.88 3.58
N LEU A 194 28.27 -9.03 3.40
CA LEU A 194 28.90 -9.18 2.08
C LEU A 194 29.01 -10.64 1.61
N THR A 195 28.56 -11.59 2.42
CA THR A 195 28.57 -13.00 1.99
C THR A 195 27.58 -13.22 0.83
N PRO A 196 27.90 -14.07 -0.16
CA PRO A 196 27.01 -14.36 -1.29
C PRO A 196 25.61 -14.82 -0.83
N GLN A 197 25.55 -15.62 0.23
CA GLN A 197 24.29 -16.12 0.80
C GLN A 197 23.41 -14.98 1.33
N THR A 198 23.98 -13.99 1.96
CA THR A 198 23.26 -12.83 2.50
C THR A 198 22.85 -11.88 1.37
N VAL A 199 23.75 -11.65 0.40
CA VAL A 199 23.46 -10.82 -0.77
C VAL A 199 22.27 -11.36 -1.57
N VAL A 200 22.18 -12.67 -1.78
CA VAL A 200 21.02 -13.30 -2.46
C VAL A 200 19.73 -13.02 -1.70
N LYS A 201 19.74 -13.01 -0.36
CA LYS A 201 18.56 -12.70 0.46
C LYS A 201 18.10 -11.25 0.30
N TYR A 202 19.02 -10.28 0.13
CA TYR A 202 18.64 -8.88 -0.14
C TYR A 202 17.90 -8.74 -1.46
N PHE A 203 18.38 -9.44 -2.50
CA PHE A 203 17.77 -9.38 -3.83
C PHE A 203 16.44 -10.14 -3.94
N ALA A 204 16.17 -11.05 -3.02
CA ALA A 204 14.91 -11.80 -3.00
C ALA A 204 13.68 -10.91 -2.74
N LYS A 205 13.85 -9.65 -2.31
CA LYS A 205 12.79 -8.68 -1.99
C LYS A 205 11.66 -9.31 -1.18
N SER A 206 12.01 -10.25 -0.27
CA SER A 206 11.05 -10.99 0.54
C SER A 206 10.56 -10.12 1.70
N THR A 207 9.28 -10.27 2.06
CA THR A 207 8.76 -9.73 3.31
C THR A 207 9.22 -10.62 4.47
N GLY A 208 9.69 -10.00 5.54
CA GLY A 208 10.11 -10.71 6.77
C GLY A 208 11.55 -10.35 7.14
N GLY A 209 11.70 -9.52 8.15
CA GLY A 209 12.97 -9.08 8.71
C GLY A 209 13.73 -8.06 7.87
N LYS A 210 14.28 -7.09 8.54
CA LYS A 210 15.29 -6.19 7.97
C LYS A 210 16.66 -6.60 8.47
N TYR A 211 17.67 -6.43 7.62
CA TYR A 211 19.05 -6.56 8.01
C TYR A 211 19.57 -5.22 8.51
N ILE A 212 20.16 -5.23 9.68
CA ILE A 212 20.81 -4.07 10.30
C ILE A 212 22.31 -4.34 10.31
N LEU A 213 23.07 -3.47 9.70
CA LEU A 213 24.54 -3.52 9.80
C LEU A 213 24.94 -2.89 11.14
N ASN A 214 25.54 -3.69 11.99
CA ASN A 214 26.06 -3.21 13.29
C ASN A 214 27.58 -3.15 13.23
N PRO A 215 28.16 -1.95 13.12
CA PRO A 215 29.63 -1.79 13.01
C PRO A 215 30.36 -2.17 14.29
N ASN A 216 29.65 -2.35 15.40
CA ASN A 216 30.25 -2.72 16.68
C ASN A 216 30.20 -4.24 16.97
N MET A 217 29.67 -5.03 16.03
CA MET A 217 29.73 -6.49 16.05
C MET A 217 30.93 -6.93 15.21
N GLY A 218 31.99 -7.41 15.84
CA GLY A 218 33.19 -7.89 15.19
C GLY A 218 34.32 -8.04 16.17
#